data_722f4451abfdd40c3116841314529c4b
#
_entry.id   722f4451abfdd40c3116841314529c4b
#
_cell.length_a   1.000
_cell.length_b   1.000
_cell.length_c   1.000
_cell.angle_alpha   90.00
_cell.angle_beta   90.00
_cell.angle_gamma   90.00
#
_symmetry.space_group_name_H-M   'P 1'
#
loop_
_entity.id
_entity.type
_entity.pdbx_description
1 polymer ?
#
loop_
_entity_poly.entity_id
_entity_poly.type
_entity_poly.pdbx_seq_one_letter_code
_entity_poly.pdbx_strand_id
1 'polypeptide(L)'
;MKTSGILFIVNAFLLVVIWSFTVMKYAGLPDVIPTHFDFNGKIDGQAGKDSIWTLPCIATFISFLFFAISKNPQSSLLNVPDSFREKQKIGVYIFSLQLPVMILFLDIIVESIRIAERKQTELSNAVFYILGIMFVVIGTGLVISIREGKIKKSDQ
;
A
#
# COMPACT_ATOMS: atom_id res chain seq x y z
N MET A 1 15.73 -13.04 -12.63
CA MET A 1 14.31 -12.56 -12.53
C MET A 1 14.28 -11.07 -12.86
N LYS A 2 13.27 -10.58 -13.60
CA LYS A 2 13.13 -9.13 -13.88
C LYS A 2 12.73 -8.41 -12.60
N THR A 3 13.21 -7.18 -12.38
CA THR A 3 12.93 -6.36 -11.18
C THR A 3 11.43 -6.27 -10.85
N SER A 4 10.58 -6.09 -11.88
CA SER A 4 9.12 -6.09 -11.69
C SER A 4 8.58 -7.40 -11.12
N GLY A 5 9.17 -8.54 -11.47
CA GLY A 5 8.79 -9.84 -10.91
C GLY A 5 9.18 -10.00 -9.44
N ILE A 6 10.34 -9.46 -9.05
CA ILE A 6 10.76 -9.46 -7.64
C ILE A 6 9.79 -8.61 -6.80
N LEU A 7 9.50 -7.39 -7.25
CA LEU A 7 8.57 -6.51 -6.56
C LEU A 7 7.16 -7.12 -6.45
N PHE A 8 6.68 -7.77 -7.50
CA PHE A 8 5.41 -8.50 -7.45
C PHE A 8 5.41 -9.59 -6.37
N ILE A 9 6.47 -10.41 -6.31
CA ILE A 9 6.59 -11.48 -5.31
C ILE A 9 6.65 -10.90 -3.89
N VAL A 10 7.39 -9.81 -3.67
CA VAL A 10 7.45 -9.14 -2.36
C VAL A 10 6.07 -8.64 -1.93
N ASN A 11 5.33 -7.98 -2.83
CA ASN A 11 3.96 -7.52 -2.52
C ASN A 11 2.99 -8.69 -2.25
N ALA A 12 3.09 -9.78 -3.04
CA ALA A 12 2.30 -10.98 -2.81
C ALA A 12 2.63 -11.64 -1.46
N PHE A 13 3.91 -11.69 -1.10
CA PHE A 13 4.35 -12.18 0.20
C PHE A 13 3.79 -11.33 1.35
N LEU A 14 3.85 -10.00 1.24
CA LEU A 14 3.25 -9.10 2.24
C LEU A 14 1.74 -9.32 2.38
N LEU A 15 1.03 -9.55 1.29
CA LEU A 15 -0.40 -9.86 1.34
C LEU A 15 -0.66 -11.18 2.11
N VAL A 16 0.15 -12.21 1.88
CA VAL A 16 0.07 -13.47 2.63
C VAL A 16 0.36 -13.23 4.13
N VAL A 17 1.35 -12.40 4.44
CA VAL A 17 1.67 -12.03 5.83
C VAL A 17 0.50 -11.31 6.49
N ILE A 18 -0.12 -10.33 5.82
CA ILE A 18 -1.30 -9.60 6.30
C ILE A 18 -2.43 -10.57 6.66
N TRP A 19 -2.79 -11.48 5.77
CA TRP A 19 -3.83 -12.48 6.01
C TRP A 19 -3.46 -13.44 7.15
N SER A 20 -2.26 -14.01 7.11
CA SER A 20 -1.79 -14.96 8.11
C SER A 20 -1.78 -14.34 9.50
N PHE A 21 -1.26 -13.11 9.63
CA PHE A 21 -1.21 -12.40 10.90
C PHE A 21 -2.61 -12.11 11.44
N THR A 22 -3.53 -11.65 10.60
CA THR A 22 -4.93 -11.37 10.99
C THR A 22 -5.63 -12.66 11.46
N VAL A 23 -5.51 -13.76 10.70
CA VAL A 23 -6.09 -15.07 11.07
C VAL A 23 -5.56 -15.54 12.42
N MET A 24 -4.24 -15.50 12.60
CA MET A 24 -3.59 -15.98 13.83
C MET A 24 -4.02 -15.18 15.07
N LYS A 25 -4.28 -13.88 14.90
CA LYS A 25 -4.61 -12.97 16.00
C LYS A 25 -6.09 -12.89 16.32
N TYR A 26 -6.95 -13.14 15.33
CA TYR A 26 -8.40 -12.94 15.41
C TYR A 26 -9.05 -13.60 16.63
N ALA A 27 -8.72 -14.85 16.94
CA ALA A 27 -9.32 -15.60 18.04
C ALA A 27 -9.02 -14.98 19.43
N GLY A 28 -7.87 -14.31 19.58
CA GLY A 28 -7.46 -13.65 20.83
C GLY A 28 -7.89 -12.20 20.97
N LEU A 29 -8.57 -11.63 19.96
CA LEU A 29 -9.03 -10.24 20.01
C LEU A 29 -10.22 -10.07 20.95
N PRO A 30 -10.31 -8.93 21.68
CA PRO A 30 -11.50 -8.54 22.41
C PRO A 30 -12.66 -8.28 21.43
N ASP A 31 -13.91 -8.32 21.92
CA ASP A 31 -15.10 -8.15 21.07
C ASP A 31 -15.18 -6.76 20.41
N VAL A 32 -14.53 -5.75 20.98
CA VAL A 32 -14.44 -4.40 20.42
C VAL A 32 -12.97 -4.05 20.22
N ILE A 33 -12.63 -3.56 19.02
CA ILE A 33 -11.28 -3.16 18.63
C ILE A 33 -11.27 -1.72 18.10
N PRO A 34 -10.13 -1.01 18.16
CA PRO A 34 -9.97 0.29 17.50
C PRO A 34 -9.99 0.12 15.98
N THR A 35 -10.73 1.01 15.31
CA THR A 35 -10.89 0.98 13.84
C THR A 35 -10.60 2.31 13.18
N HIS A 36 -10.56 3.39 13.96
CA HIS A 36 -10.22 4.71 13.48
C HIS A 36 -9.34 5.45 14.49
N PHE A 37 -8.41 6.27 13.96
CA PHE A 37 -7.44 7.01 14.76
C PHE A 37 -7.35 8.45 14.25
N ASP A 38 -7.21 9.39 15.16
CA ASP A 38 -6.97 10.79 14.84
C ASP A 38 -5.54 11.04 14.34
N PHE A 39 -5.24 12.28 13.94
CA PHE A 39 -3.91 12.68 13.48
C PHE A 39 -2.80 12.56 14.53
N ASN A 40 -3.13 12.40 15.80
CA ASN A 40 -2.19 12.17 16.89
C ASN A 40 -2.01 10.67 17.18
N GLY A 41 -2.67 9.80 16.40
CA GLY A 41 -2.64 8.35 16.59
C GLY A 41 -3.56 7.86 17.71
N LYS A 42 -4.40 8.72 18.31
CA LYS A 42 -5.33 8.34 19.37
C LYS A 42 -6.59 7.74 18.78
N ILE A 43 -7.15 6.77 19.50
CA ILE A 43 -8.39 6.10 19.09
C ILE A 43 -9.55 7.12 19.12
N ASP A 44 -10.21 7.32 17.99
CA ASP A 44 -11.43 8.11 17.86
C ASP A 44 -12.61 7.33 17.26
N GLY A 45 -12.39 6.03 16.93
CA GLY A 45 -13.44 5.12 16.49
C GLY A 45 -13.16 3.67 16.87
N GLN A 46 -14.23 2.93 17.22
CA GLN A 46 -14.18 1.53 17.60
C GLN A 46 -15.32 0.75 16.93
N ALA A 47 -15.09 -0.54 16.66
CA ALA A 47 -16.11 -1.45 16.13
C ALA A 47 -15.91 -2.88 16.64
N GLY A 48 -16.85 -3.77 16.32
CA GLY A 48 -16.71 -5.19 16.62
C GLY A 48 -15.46 -5.80 15.98
N LYS A 49 -14.88 -6.81 16.61
CA LYS A 49 -13.63 -7.46 16.15
C LYS A 49 -13.66 -7.95 14.70
N ASP A 50 -14.86 -8.25 14.18
CA ASP A 50 -15.01 -8.68 12.80
C ASP A 50 -14.58 -7.60 11.79
N SER A 51 -14.56 -6.32 12.19
CA SER A 51 -14.08 -5.23 11.35
C SER A 51 -12.59 -5.35 10.98
N ILE A 52 -11.81 -6.15 11.71
CA ILE A 52 -10.39 -6.39 11.38
C ILE A 52 -10.20 -6.97 9.98
N TRP A 53 -11.18 -7.72 9.47
CA TRP A 53 -11.13 -8.32 8.13
C TRP A 53 -11.20 -7.31 7.00
N THR A 54 -11.67 -6.10 7.27
CA THR A 54 -11.78 -5.02 6.28
C THR A 54 -10.43 -4.70 5.64
N LEU A 55 -9.36 -4.60 6.45
CA LEU A 55 -8.03 -4.24 5.95
C LEU A 55 -7.41 -5.32 5.03
N PRO A 56 -7.38 -6.62 5.37
CA PRO A 56 -6.96 -7.66 4.45
C PRO A 56 -7.78 -7.72 3.15
N CYS A 57 -9.11 -7.50 3.24
CA CYS A 57 -9.96 -7.45 2.07
C CYS A 57 -9.60 -6.28 1.14
N ILE A 58 -9.41 -5.08 1.69
CA ILE A 58 -9.00 -3.90 0.93
C ILE A 58 -7.60 -4.11 0.33
N ALA A 59 -6.64 -4.65 1.11
CA ALA A 59 -5.30 -4.96 0.63
C ALA A 59 -5.32 -5.94 -0.55
N THR A 60 -6.20 -6.94 -0.50
CA THR A 60 -6.41 -7.90 -1.59
C THR A 60 -6.96 -7.21 -2.84
N PHE A 61 -8.01 -6.38 -2.67
CA PHE A 61 -8.60 -5.63 -3.77
C PHE A 61 -7.58 -4.71 -4.44
N ILE A 62 -6.81 -3.96 -3.65
CA ILE A 62 -5.75 -3.07 -4.15
C ILE A 62 -4.68 -3.89 -4.88
N SER A 63 -4.25 -5.03 -4.32
CA SER A 63 -3.25 -5.90 -4.97
C SER A 63 -3.74 -6.40 -6.31
N PHE A 64 -5.00 -6.79 -6.41
CA PHE A 64 -5.61 -7.20 -7.67
C PHE A 64 -5.70 -6.05 -8.69
N LEU A 65 -6.09 -4.86 -8.23
CA LEU A 65 -6.15 -3.66 -9.07
C LEU A 65 -4.78 -3.30 -9.66
N PHE A 66 -3.73 -3.25 -8.82
CA PHE A 66 -2.37 -2.95 -9.26
C PHE A 66 -1.84 -4.02 -10.23
N PHE A 67 -2.14 -5.28 -9.97
CA PHE A 67 -1.82 -6.36 -10.90
C PHE A 67 -2.52 -6.19 -12.25
N ALA A 68 -3.81 -5.93 -12.26
CA ALA A 68 -4.59 -5.71 -13.49
C ALA A 68 -4.05 -4.53 -14.30
N ILE A 69 -3.76 -3.40 -13.64
CA ILE A 69 -3.17 -2.22 -14.28
C ILE A 69 -1.77 -2.54 -14.85
N SER A 70 -0.95 -3.32 -14.13
CA SER A 70 0.39 -3.72 -14.62
C SER A 70 0.36 -4.56 -15.90
N LYS A 71 -0.76 -5.24 -16.18
CA LYS A 71 -0.96 -6.04 -17.40
C LYS A 71 -1.41 -5.20 -18.59
N ASN A 72 -1.96 -4.01 -18.35
CA ASN A 72 -2.46 -3.12 -19.39
C ASN A 72 -1.71 -1.77 -19.38
N PRO A 73 -0.52 -1.67 -19.99
CA PRO A 73 0.27 -0.43 -20.04
C PRO A 73 -0.44 0.74 -20.75
N GLN A 74 -1.42 0.45 -21.58
CA GLN A 74 -2.19 1.45 -22.32
C GLN A 74 -3.47 1.91 -21.60
N SER A 75 -3.68 1.45 -20.36
CA SER A 75 -4.83 1.83 -19.56
C SER A 75 -4.93 3.35 -19.41
N SER A 76 -6.14 3.90 -19.62
CA SER A 76 -6.44 5.32 -19.38
C SER A 76 -6.34 5.71 -17.89
N LEU A 77 -6.36 4.74 -16.99
CA LEU A 77 -6.14 4.96 -15.55
C LEU A 77 -4.67 5.34 -15.23
N LEU A 78 -3.76 5.12 -16.20
CA LEU A 78 -2.34 5.44 -16.07
C LEU A 78 -2.04 6.79 -16.73
N ASN A 79 -1.92 7.83 -15.93
CA ASN A 79 -1.39 9.11 -16.40
C ASN A 79 0.15 9.11 -16.30
N VAL A 80 0.79 8.31 -17.16
CA VAL A 80 2.25 8.18 -17.23
C VAL A 80 2.76 8.48 -18.64
N PRO A 81 4.00 8.96 -18.81
CA PRO A 81 4.61 9.17 -20.13
C PRO A 81 4.66 7.89 -20.96
N ASP A 82 4.73 8.05 -22.28
CA ASP A 82 4.83 6.93 -23.22
C ASP A 82 6.06 6.03 -22.95
N SER A 83 7.17 6.61 -22.50
CA SER A 83 8.38 5.87 -22.12
C SER A 83 8.19 4.90 -20.95
N PHE A 84 7.22 5.18 -20.05
CA PHE A 84 6.84 4.28 -18.95
C PHE A 84 5.88 3.17 -19.37
N ARG A 85 5.22 3.32 -20.54
CA ARG A 85 4.26 2.33 -21.06
C ARG A 85 4.91 1.04 -21.55
N GLU A 86 6.25 0.97 -21.56
CA GLU A 86 6.97 -0.28 -21.73
C GLU A 86 6.63 -1.24 -20.58
N LYS A 87 6.21 -2.47 -20.91
CA LYS A 87 5.67 -3.46 -19.97
C LYS A 87 6.56 -3.71 -18.74
N GLN A 88 7.87 -3.60 -18.88
CA GLN A 88 8.80 -3.80 -17.76
C GLN A 88 8.85 -2.57 -16.86
N LYS A 89 8.92 -1.36 -17.41
CA LYS A 89 9.01 -0.11 -16.67
C LYS A 89 7.73 0.15 -15.90
N ILE A 90 6.56 -0.04 -16.54
CA ILE A 90 5.27 0.13 -15.88
C ILE A 90 5.09 -0.85 -14.73
N GLY A 91 5.50 -2.12 -14.89
CA GLY A 91 5.44 -3.10 -13.81
C GLY A 91 6.32 -2.72 -12.62
N VAL A 92 7.54 -2.21 -12.85
CA VAL A 92 8.41 -1.70 -11.78
C VAL A 92 7.73 -0.55 -11.05
N TYR A 93 7.23 0.45 -11.79
CA TYR A 93 6.60 1.63 -11.21
C TYR A 93 5.38 1.27 -10.36
N ILE A 94 4.45 0.47 -10.91
CA ILE A 94 3.21 0.07 -10.23
C ILE A 94 3.50 -0.72 -8.96
N PHE A 95 4.38 -1.73 -9.02
CA PHE A 95 4.68 -2.54 -7.85
C PHE A 95 5.56 -1.81 -6.81
N SER A 96 6.32 -0.79 -7.22
CA SER A 96 7.00 0.12 -6.29
C SER A 96 6.03 1.04 -5.56
N LEU A 97 4.94 1.48 -6.20
CA LEU A 97 3.86 2.22 -5.54
C LEU A 97 3.05 1.32 -4.60
N GLN A 98 2.81 0.07 -4.98
CA GLN A 98 2.08 -0.89 -4.16
C GLN A 98 2.83 -1.24 -2.86
N LEU A 99 4.15 -1.31 -2.90
CA LEU A 99 4.97 -1.77 -1.77
C LEU A 99 4.72 -0.97 -0.48
N PRO A 100 4.86 0.37 -0.45
CA PRO A 100 4.57 1.13 0.76
C PRO A 100 3.11 1.03 1.20
N VAL A 101 2.17 0.83 0.27
CA VAL A 101 0.74 0.61 0.60
C VAL A 101 0.56 -0.71 1.35
N MET A 102 1.21 -1.80 0.91
CA MET A 102 1.15 -3.08 1.62
C MET A 102 1.81 -3.01 3.00
N ILE A 103 2.93 -2.29 3.12
CA ILE A 103 3.61 -2.06 4.40
C ILE A 103 2.70 -1.26 5.33
N LEU A 104 2.01 -0.23 4.82
CA LEU A 104 1.06 0.57 5.61
C LEU A 104 -0.10 -0.28 6.14
N PHE A 105 -0.70 -1.14 5.32
CA PHE A 105 -1.75 -2.04 5.79
C PHE A 105 -1.28 -3.01 6.86
N LEU A 106 -0.08 -3.58 6.68
CA LEU A 106 0.51 -4.46 7.68
C LEU A 106 0.75 -3.72 9.00
N ASP A 107 1.30 -2.52 8.95
CA ASP A 107 1.59 -1.68 10.11
C ASP A 107 0.29 -1.34 10.88
N ILE A 108 -0.73 -0.83 10.19
CA ILE A 108 -2.03 -0.49 10.79
C ILE A 108 -2.67 -1.73 11.46
N ILE A 109 -2.64 -2.90 10.81
CA ILE A 109 -3.19 -4.13 11.38
C ILE A 109 -2.42 -4.53 12.65
N VAL A 110 -1.09 -4.51 12.60
CA VAL A 110 -0.24 -4.88 13.74
C VAL A 110 -0.48 -3.93 14.91
N GLU A 111 -0.51 -2.63 14.66
CA GLU A 111 -0.71 -1.63 15.72
C GLU A 111 -2.13 -1.67 16.28
N SER A 112 -3.16 -1.77 15.43
CA SER A 112 -4.55 -1.92 15.88
C SER A 112 -4.74 -3.14 16.80
N ILE A 113 -4.12 -4.27 16.45
CA ILE A 113 -4.14 -5.47 17.28
C ILE A 113 -3.38 -5.25 18.61
N ARG A 114 -2.20 -4.62 18.58
CA ARG A 114 -1.44 -4.32 19.82
C ARG A 114 -2.19 -3.38 20.74
N ILE A 115 -2.91 -2.40 20.18
CA ILE A 115 -3.75 -1.49 20.95
C ILE A 115 -4.95 -2.25 21.53
N ALA A 116 -5.60 -3.11 20.75
CA ALA A 116 -6.70 -3.95 21.23
C ALA A 116 -6.26 -4.91 22.35
N GLU A 117 -5.04 -5.46 22.27
CA GLU A 117 -4.41 -6.28 23.31
C GLU A 117 -3.88 -5.44 24.50
N ARG A 118 -4.09 -4.12 24.53
CA ARG A 118 -3.60 -3.16 25.55
C ARG A 118 -2.06 -3.14 25.70
N LYS A 119 -1.33 -3.49 24.65
CA LYS A 119 0.15 -3.44 24.60
C LYS A 119 0.66 -2.09 24.12
N GLN A 120 -0.24 -1.25 23.61
CA GLN A 120 0.03 0.08 23.08
C GLN A 120 -1.23 0.93 23.28
N THR A 121 -1.11 2.25 23.41
CA THR A 121 -2.24 3.14 23.68
C THR A 121 -2.64 4.00 22.47
N GLU A 122 -1.73 4.17 21.52
CA GLU A 122 -1.89 5.00 20.32
C GLU A 122 -1.05 4.46 19.17
N LEU A 123 -1.32 4.89 17.94
CA LEU A 123 -0.48 4.54 16.79
C LEU A 123 0.92 5.15 16.95
N SER A 124 1.91 4.44 16.45
CA SER A 124 3.28 4.95 16.39
C SER A 124 3.46 5.94 15.23
N ASN A 125 4.58 6.65 15.22
CA ASN A 125 4.94 7.52 14.10
C ASN A 125 5.33 6.74 12.82
N ALA A 126 5.33 5.41 12.82
CA ALA A 126 5.68 4.59 11.66
C ALA A 126 4.77 4.88 10.47
N VAL A 127 3.46 5.06 10.70
CA VAL A 127 2.48 5.46 9.69
C VAL A 127 2.95 6.70 8.90
N PHE A 128 3.43 7.75 9.60
CA PHE A 128 3.88 8.98 8.94
C PHE A 128 5.14 8.78 8.12
N TYR A 129 6.08 7.94 8.58
CA TYR A 129 7.29 7.60 7.80
C TYR A 129 6.94 6.80 6.54
N ILE A 130 6.03 5.83 6.64
CA ILE A 130 5.57 5.04 5.50
C ILE A 130 4.85 5.93 4.48
N LEU A 131 3.97 6.83 4.94
CA LEU A 131 3.32 7.83 4.08
C LEU A 131 4.34 8.76 3.41
N GLY A 132 5.37 9.20 4.15
CA GLY A 132 6.46 10.00 3.59
C GLY A 132 7.18 9.28 2.46
N ILE A 133 7.51 8.00 2.63
CA ILE A 133 8.12 7.15 1.58
C ILE A 133 7.18 7.04 0.38
N MET A 134 5.90 6.84 0.61
CA MET A 134 4.90 6.76 -0.47
C MET A 134 4.87 8.07 -1.29
N PHE A 135 4.87 9.23 -0.64
CA PHE A 135 4.93 10.53 -1.33
C PHE A 135 6.22 10.72 -2.12
N VAL A 136 7.35 10.25 -1.62
CA VAL A 136 8.63 10.27 -2.36
C VAL A 136 8.55 9.42 -3.62
N VAL A 137 7.99 8.22 -3.54
CA VAL A 137 7.82 7.33 -4.71
C VAL A 137 6.88 7.95 -5.75
N ILE A 138 5.75 8.53 -5.32
CA ILE A 138 4.82 9.23 -6.20
C ILE A 138 5.50 10.47 -6.82
N GLY A 139 6.17 11.28 -6.02
CA GLY A 139 6.86 12.50 -6.45
C GLY A 139 7.97 12.23 -7.46
N THR A 140 8.76 11.17 -7.27
CA THR A 140 9.78 10.78 -8.24
C THR A 140 9.19 10.38 -9.58
N GLY A 141 8.09 9.61 -9.59
CA GLY A 141 7.35 9.26 -10.79
C GLY A 141 6.83 10.51 -11.52
N LEU A 142 6.27 11.46 -10.78
CA LEU A 142 5.77 12.73 -11.34
C LEU A 142 6.89 13.58 -11.95
N VAL A 143 8.02 13.73 -11.25
CA VAL A 143 9.18 14.50 -11.74
C VAL A 143 9.73 13.91 -13.05
N ILE A 144 9.86 12.57 -13.12
CA ILE A 144 10.29 11.90 -14.35
C ILE A 144 9.29 12.17 -15.48
N SER A 145 7.97 12.06 -15.18
CA SER A 145 6.91 12.34 -16.13
C SER A 145 6.99 13.75 -16.74
N ILE A 146 7.19 14.76 -15.88
CA ILE A 146 7.28 16.17 -16.31
C ILE A 146 8.54 16.40 -17.16
N ARG A 147 9.67 15.81 -16.77
CA ARG A 147 10.94 15.96 -17.53
C ARG A 147 10.82 15.40 -18.94
N GLU A 148 10.25 14.20 -19.09
CA GLU A 148 10.09 13.58 -20.40
C GLU A 148 9.09 14.31 -21.29
N GLY A 149 8.01 14.84 -20.70
CA GLY A 149 7.04 15.68 -21.43
C GLY A 149 7.66 16.97 -21.98
N LYS A 150 8.65 17.56 -21.28
CA LYS A 150 9.39 18.75 -21.77
C LYS A 150 10.34 18.43 -22.91
N ILE A 151 11.06 17.28 -22.84
CA ILE A 151 12.00 16.87 -23.91
C ILE A 151 11.24 16.66 -25.21
N LYS A 152 10.11 15.95 -25.18
CA LYS A 152 9.27 15.69 -26.39
C LYS A 152 8.72 16.97 -27.04
N LYS A 153 8.58 18.05 -26.28
CA LYS A 153 8.11 19.35 -26.76
C LYS A 153 9.22 20.23 -27.37
N SER A 154 10.47 19.95 -27.03
CA SER A 154 11.66 20.64 -27.54
C SER A 154 12.13 20.08 -28.90
N ASP A 155 11.72 18.85 -29.22
CA ASP A 155 12.11 18.12 -30.44
C ASP A 155 11.06 18.24 -31.57
N GLN A 156 9.99 19.05 -31.36
CA GLN A 156 8.95 19.40 -32.34
C GLN A 156 9.06 20.87 -32.77
#